data_bdd0cadad1e2f2fa54310dcfb768417b
#
_entry.id   bdd0cadad1e2f2fa54310dcfb768417b
#
_cell.length_a   1.000
_cell.length_b   1.000
_cell.length_c   1.000
_cell.angle_alpha   90.00
_cell.angle_beta   90.00
_cell.angle_gamma   90.00
#
_symmetry.space_group_name_H-M   'P 1'
#
loop_
_entity.id
_entity.type
_entity.pdbx_description
1 polymer ?
#
loop_
_entity_poly.entity_id
_entity_poly.type
_entity_poly.pdbx_seq_one_letter_code
_entity_poly.pdbx_strand_id
1 'polypeptide(L)'
;MSFTKKILISMIAGILVGLLLNVYFDANNLVKNLLVNQIFDTVGVLFITLLKMIVLPLIFVSIICGTLSMGETSRLARLGFKTIGLYILSTLVAISLALLISNIINYDHSNIISSQAINLDAANTDQPGQNFILNFIPSNFFLALSSGNVLQVLFFALFMGITASTIKKDIPQFVGLMENLNKILINIVLIVIKITPLAVFCLLAKTFANQGYDVFSSLMQYFVIVVLVLFIHFIGTFSLLLFLFSNLDKVLFFKKLKQLIVFTFSTSSSNASIPYTLEVVQKNYGVDKSYSAFSIPLGATINMDGTAIMQGCATYFLASYYGINLEFNDYLTVIVTATIASIGTAGIPSAGIVMLSIILEQIGIPLEGIALLLGVDRLLDMMRTSVNVSGDTCITCIVANSENLINQEIYNSPND
;
A
#
# COMPACT_ATOMS: atom_id res chain seq x y z
N MET A 1 -0.71 -3.91 26.47
CA MET A 1 -0.31 -4.82 25.39
C MET A 1 -0.27 -4.02 24.10
N SER A 2 0.82 -4.09 23.32
CA SER A 2 0.93 -3.33 22.08
C SER A 2 -0.11 -3.81 21.04
N PHE A 3 -0.52 -2.93 20.14
CA PHE A 3 -1.51 -3.23 19.08
C PHE A 3 -1.05 -4.42 18.21
N THR A 4 0.23 -4.45 17.83
CA THR A 4 0.86 -5.56 17.10
C THR A 4 0.71 -6.89 17.83
N LYS A 5 0.97 -6.93 19.14
CA LYS A 5 0.80 -8.16 19.95
C LYS A 5 -0.65 -8.64 19.95
N LYS A 6 -1.63 -7.71 20.00
CA LYS A 6 -3.05 -8.07 19.93
C LYS A 6 -3.40 -8.72 18.60
N ILE A 7 -2.93 -8.19 17.48
CA ILE A 7 -3.18 -8.77 16.14
C ILE A 7 -2.53 -10.15 16.02
N LEU A 8 -1.26 -10.31 16.42
CA LEU A 8 -0.57 -11.60 16.36
C LEU A 8 -1.27 -12.68 17.20
N ILE A 9 -1.72 -12.34 18.41
CA ILE A 9 -2.49 -13.28 19.25
C ILE A 9 -3.83 -13.62 18.60
N SER A 10 -4.54 -12.62 18.09
CA SER A 10 -5.82 -12.84 17.40
C SER A 10 -5.65 -13.73 16.16
N MET A 11 -4.54 -13.55 15.42
CA MET A 11 -4.18 -14.38 14.28
C MET A 11 -3.97 -15.84 14.70
N ILE A 12 -3.10 -16.08 15.67
CA ILE A 12 -2.81 -17.43 16.16
C ILE A 12 -4.08 -18.09 16.72
N ALA A 13 -4.84 -17.35 17.54
CA ALA A 13 -6.09 -17.84 18.11
C ALA A 13 -7.14 -18.14 17.03
N GLY A 14 -7.27 -17.29 16.01
CA GLY A 14 -8.18 -17.50 14.87
C GLY A 14 -7.83 -18.77 14.09
N ILE A 15 -6.55 -18.95 13.76
CA ILE A 15 -6.06 -20.17 13.09
C ILE A 15 -6.37 -21.41 13.92
N LEU A 16 -6.01 -21.41 15.20
CA LEU A 16 -6.23 -22.56 16.08
C LEU A 16 -7.72 -22.90 16.23
N VAL A 17 -8.56 -21.90 16.49
CA VAL A 17 -10.00 -22.10 16.59
C VAL A 17 -10.58 -22.59 15.26
N GLY A 18 -10.17 -22.02 14.14
CA GLY A 18 -10.60 -22.46 12.82
C GLY A 18 -10.24 -23.91 12.54
N LEU A 19 -9.00 -24.32 12.77
CA LEU A 19 -8.55 -25.69 12.61
C LEU A 19 -9.28 -26.67 13.55
N LEU A 20 -9.51 -26.29 14.82
CA LEU A 20 -10.30 -27.10 15.74
C LEU A 20 -11.73 -27.29 15.23
N LEU A 21 -12.37 -26.21 14.74
CA LEU A 21 -13.71 -26.32 14.13
C LEU A 21 -13.73 -27.16 12.86
N ASN A 22 -12.64 -27.17 12.09
CA ASN A 22 -12.52 -28.00 10.90
C ASN A 22 -12.40 -29.50 11.23
N VAL A 23 -11.57 -29.82 12.25
CA VAL A 23 -11.29 -31.23 12.61
C VAL A 23 -12.43 -31.87 13.41
N TYR A 24 -13.04 -31.13 14.36
CA TYR A 24 -14.01 -31.71 15.29
C TYR A 24 -15.47 -31.54 14.90
N PHE A 25 -15.80 -30.70 13.91
CA PHE A 25 -17.17 -30.45 13.52
C PHE A 25 -17.36 -30.59 12.02
N ASP A 26 -18.29 -31.46 11.62
CA ASP A 26 -18.68 -31.60 10.23
C ASP A 26 -19.31 -30.33 9.67
N ALA A 27 -19.34 -30.22 8.33
CA ALA A 27 -19.87 -29.04 7.63
C ALA A 27 -21.34 -28.71 8.01
N ASN A 28 -22.13 -29.71 8.33
CA ASN A 28 -23.54 -29.58 8.68
C ASN A 28 -23.81 -29.40 10.18
N ASN A 29 -22.76 -29.27 11.02
CA ASN A 29 -22.90 -29.09 12.45
C ASN A 29 -23.48 -27.69 12.79
N LEU A 30 -24.56 -27.67 13.58
CA LEU A 30 -25.24 -26.42 13.96
C LEU A 30 -24.31 -25.43 14.67
N VAL A 31 -23.41 -25.91 15.52
CA VAL A 31 -22.44 -25.06 16.25
C VAL A 31 -21.45 -24.44 15.28
N LYS A 32 -20.90 -25.24 14.35
CA LYS A 32 -19.98 -24.71 13.32
C LYS A 32 -20.69 -23.68 12.45
N ASN A 33 -21.92 -23.97 12.00
CA ASN A 33 -22.68 -23.04 11.16
C ASN A 33 -22.97 -21.72 11.89
N LEU A 34 -23.40 -21.76 13.14
CA LEU A 34 -23.68 -20.54 13.92
C LEU A 34 -22.41 -19.73 14.18
N LEU A 35 -21.30 -20.35 14.56
CA LEU A 35 -20.06 -19.64 14.84
C LEU A 35 -19.41 -19.11 13.56
N VAL A 36 -19.26 -19.96 12.55
CA VAL A 36 -18.47 -19.65 11.34
C VAL A 36 -19.26 -18.80 10.36
N ASN A 37 -20.50 -19.25 10.01
CA ASN A 37 -21.26 -18.62 8.93
C ASN A 37 -22.18 -17.47 9.41
N GLN A 38 -22.41 -17.33 10.73
CA GLN A 38 -23.16 -16.20 11.25
C GLN A 38 -22.27 -15.24 12.01
N ILE A 39 -21.62 -15.65 13.11
CA ILE A 39 -20.88 -14.73 13.97
C ILE A 39 -19.60 -14.25 13.31
N PHE A 40 -18.69 -15.17 12.91
CA PHE A 40 -17.40 -14.79 12.35
C PHE A 40 -17.55 -14.10 11.01
N ASP A 41 -18.47 -14.58 10.18
CA ASP A 41 -18.77 -13.94 8.89
C ASP A 41 -19.30 -12.52 9.07
N THR A 42 -20.31 -12.32 9.94
CA THR A 42 -20.88 -10.98 10.17
C THR A 42 -19.82 -9.97 10.65
N VAL A 43 -18.94 -10.37 11.59
CA VAL A 43 -17.87 -9.49 12.08
C VAL A 43 -16.87 -9.20 10.97
N GLY A 44 -16.51 -10.20 10.16
CA GLY A 44 -15.59 -10.03 9.04
C GLY A 44 -16.17 -9.11 7.96
N VAL A 45 -17.39 -9.36 7.54
CA VAL A 45 -18.11 -8.53 6.53
C VAL A 45 -18.28 -7.10 7.04
N LEU A 46 -18.64 -6.90 8.31
CA LEU A 46 -18.75 -5.58 8.92
C LEU A 46 -17.42 -4.82 8.82
N PHE A 47 -16.31 -5.46 9.17
CA PHE A 47 -14.99 -4.83 9.10
C PHE A 47 -14.62 -4.44 7.67
N ILE A 48 -14.81 -5.33 6.69
CA ILE A 48 -14.56 -5.05 5.26
C ILE A 48 -15.45 -3.91 4.77
N THR A 49 -16.73 -3.90 5.15
CA THR A 49 -17.67 -2.83 4.78
C THR A 49 -17.25 -1.47 5.36
N LEU A 50 -16.77 -1.45 6.61
CA LEU A 50 -16.22 -0.23 7.22
C LEU A 50 -14.97 0.28 6.48
N LEU A 51 -14.11 -0.63 6.01
CA LEU A 51 -12.96 -0.24 5.18
C LEU A 51 -13.43 0.35 3.83
N LYS A 52 -14.34 -0.34 3.11
CA LYS A 52 -14.90 0.16 1.84
C LYS A 52 -15.49 1.57 1.95
N MET A 53 -16.26 1.84 3.01
CA MET A 53 -16.90 3.13 3.25
C MET A 53 -15.91 4.31 3.23
N ILE A 54 -14.67 4.09 3.68
CA ILE A 54 -13.67 5.15 3.85
C ILE A 54 -12.86 5.37 2.58
N VAL A 55 -12.77 4.37 1.70
CA VAL A 55 -11.84 4.34 0.56
C VAL A 55 -11.96 5.56 -0.33
N LEU A 56 -13.13 5.79 -0.93
CA LEU A 56 -13.32 6.87 -1.90
C LEU A 56 -13.10 8.28 -1.30
N PRO A 57 -13.71 8.61 -0.14
CA PRO A 57 -13.46 9.91 0.50
C PRO A 57 -11.98 10.12 0.84
N LEU A 58 -11.31 9.08 1.37
CA LEU A 58 -9.90 9.16 1.76
C LEU A 58 -9.01 9.43 0.54
N ILE A 59 -9.20 8.69 -0.56
CA ILE A 59 -8.43 8.87 -1.79
C ILE A 59 -8.60 10.28 -2.31
N PHE A 60 -9.85 10.72 -2.48
CA PHE A 60 -10.16 12.03 -3.03
C PHE A 60 -9.45 13.15 -2.25
N VAL A 61 -9.62 13.15 -0.93
CA VAL A 61 -9.04 14.21 -0.09
C VAL A 61 -7.52 14.08 0.04
N SER A 62 -6.99 12.86 0.20
CA SER A 62 -5.54 12.65 0.38
C SER A 62 -4.74 13.00 -0.87
N ILE A 63 -5.25 12.71 -2.07
CA ILE A 63 -4.59 13.09 -3.33
C ILE A 63 -4.58 14.61 -3.51
N ILE A 64 -5.68 15.29 -3.21
CA ILE A 64 -5.72 16.76 -3.24
C ILE A 64 -4.68 17.32 -2.26
N CYS A 65 -4.65 16.83 -1.03
CA CYS A 65 -3.66 17.28 -0.03
C CYS A 65 -2.22 17.00 -0.47
N GLY A 66 -1.96 15.82 -1.04
CA GLY A 66 -0.63 15.46 -1.57
C GLY A 66 -0.16 16.41 -2.65
N THR A 67 -1.03 16.76 -3.60
CA THR A 67 -0.72 17.71 -4.68
C THR A 67 -0.59 19.16 -4.19
N LEU A 68 -1.40 19.58 -3.21
CA LEU A 68 -1.29 20.91 -2.59
C LEU A 68 0.02 21.09 -1.79
N SER A 69 0.67 20.04 -1.35
CA SER A 69 1.93 20.12 -0.62
C SER A 69 3.13 20.46 -1.53
N MET A 70 2.97 20.44 -2.86
CA MET A 70 4.01 20.84 -3.81
C MET A 70 4.32 22.33 -3.68
N GLY A 71 5.59 22.67 -3.44
CA GLY A 71 6.00 24.03 -3.11
C GLY A 71 6.00 25.02 -4.29
N GLU A 72 5.90 26.31 -3.97
CA GLU A 72 5.65 27.42 -4.92
C GLU A 72 6.91 28.12 -5.49
N THR A 73 8.12 27.89 -4.95
CA THR A 73 9.32 28.55 -5.45
C THR A 73 9.95 27.81 -6.62
N SER A 74 10.50 28.53 -7.62
CA SER A 74 11.10 27.94 -8.82
C SER A 74 12.18 26.90 -8.53
N ARG A 75 12.96 27.08 -7.47
CA ARG A 75 13.95 26.11 -7.01
C ARG A 75 13.28 24.89 -6.34
N LEU A 76 12.30 25.13 -5.46
CA LEU A 76 11.52 24.05 -4.83
C LEU A 76 10.67 23.29 -5.86
N ALA A 77 10.15 23.97 -6.88
CA ALA A 77 9.45 23.30 -7.97
C ALA A 77 10.38 22.34 -8.72
N ARG A 78 11.61 22.77 -9.07
CA ARG A 78 12.58 21.89 -9.75
C ARG A 78 13.00 20.70 -8.87
N LEU A 79 13.28 20.92 -7.60
CA LEU A 79 13.58 19.87 -6.62
C LEU A 79 12.39 18.92 -6.46
N GLY A 80 11.19 19.49 -6.35
CA GLY A 80 9.94 18.74 -6.25
C GLY A 80 9.69 17.85 -7.46
N PHE A 81 9.85 18.37 -8.69
CA PHE A 81 9.71 17.59 -9.91
C PHE A 81 10.70 16.42 -9.98
N LYS A 82 11.98 16.65 -9.65
CA LYS A 82 12.99 15.59 -9.60
C LYS A 82 12.64 14.53 -8.56
N THR A 83 12.26 14.96 -7.36
CA THR A 83 11.92 14.08 -6.24
C THR A 83 10.69 13.22 -6.57
N ILE A 84 9.60 13.86 -7.02
CA ILE A 84 8.35 13.16 -7.38
C ILE A 84 8.56 12.24 -8.58
N GLY A 85 9.29 12.69 -9.60
CA GLY A 85 9.61 11.85 -10.75
C GLY A 85 10.35 10.58 -10.36
N LEU A 86 11.32 10.66 -9.44
CA LEU A 86 12.03 9.49 -8.93
C LEU A 86 11.16 8.63 -8.00
N TYR A 87 10.27 9.22 -7.20
CA TYR A 87 9.30 8.46 -6.40
C TYR A 87 8.35 7.65 -7.28
N ILE A 88 7.77 8.28 -8.31
CA ILE A 88 6.90 7.59 -9.27
C ILE A 88 7.69 6.50 -10.01
N LEU A 89 8.91 6.77 -10.45
CA LEU A 89 9.75 5.78 -11.12
C LEU A 89 10.05 4.59 -10.21
N SER A 90 10.40 4.83 -8.94
CA SER A 90 10.65 3.77 -7.96
C SER A 90 9.41 2.91 -7.72
N THR A 91 8.25 3.55 -7.55
CA THR A 91 6.98 2.86 -7.35
C THR A 91 6.55 2.05 -8.59
N LEU A 92 6.74 2.58 -9.80
CA LEU A 92 6.49 1.85 -11.06
C LEU A 92 7.38 0.61 -11.17
N VAL A 93 8.66 0.72 -10.82
CA VAL A 93 9.58 -0.43 -10.77
C VAL A 93 9.14 -1.43 -9.69
N ALA A 94 8.74 -0.96 -8.52
CA ALA A 94 8.30 -1.79 -7.40
C ALA A 94 7.09 -2.66 -7.77
N ILE A 95 6.03 -2.05 -8.31
CA ILE A 95 4.81 -2.77 -8.71
C ILE A 95 5.06 -3.71 -9.89
N SER A 96 5.87 -3.28 -10.87
CA SER A 96 6.21 -4.11 -12.02
C SER A 96 7.02 -5.35 -11.60
N LEU A 97 7.99 -5.20 -10.70
CA LEU A 97 8.73 -6.33 -10.11
C LEU A 97 7.81 -7.28 -9.35
N ALA A 98 6.85 -6.74 -8.57
CA ALA A 98 5.91 -7.54 -7.81
C ALA A 98 5.06 -8.43 -8.72
N LEU A 99 4.47 -7.85 -9.76
CA LEU A 99 3.65 -8.58 -10.73
C LEU A 99 4.48 -9.60 -11.54
N LEU A 100 5.67 -9.21 -11.99
CA LEU A 100 6.55 -10.07 -12.77
C LEU A 100 7.02 -11.28 -11.96
N ILE A 101 7.50 -11.08 -10.74
CA ILE A 101 7.99 -12.17 -9.89
C ILE A 101 6.84 -13.08 -9.47
N SER A 102 5.67 -12.52 -9.11
CA SER A 102 4.48 -13.30 -8.78
C SER A 102 4.02 -14.16 -9.95
N ASN A 103 4.07 -13.64 -11.18
CA ASN A 103 3.74 -14.38 -12.39
C ASN A 103 4.75 -15.50 -12.71
N ILE A 104 6.06 -15.26 -12.53
CA ILE A 104 7.10 -16.27 -12.77
C ILE A 104 7.02 -17.43 -11.78
N ILE A 105 6.82 -17.12 -10.49
CA ILE A 105 6.80 -18.16 -9.44
C ILE A 105 5.51 -18.99 -9.53
N ASN A 106 4.44 -18.42 -10.02
CA ASN A 106 3.11 -19.00 -10.16
C ASN A 106 2.60 -19.67 -8.86
N TYR A 107 1.46 -19.24 -8.36
CA TYR A 107 0.89 -19.85 -7.16
C TYR A 107 0.25 -21.18 -7.52
N ASP A 108 0.67 -22.28 -6.90
CA ASP A 108 0.06 -23.59 -7.10
C ASP A 108 -1.22 -23.69 -6.27
N HIS A 109 -2.35 -23.48 -6.92
CA HIS A 109 -3.68 -23.56 -6.31
C HIS A 109 -4.47 -24.78 -6.77
N SER A 110 -3.81 -25.83 -7.26
CA SER A 110 -4.44 -27.01 -7.84
C SER A 110 -5.48 -27.72 -6.94
N ASN A 111 -5.60 -27.31 -5.67
CA ASN A 111 -6.48 -27.95 -4.68
C ASN A 111 -7.55 -27.04 -4.04
N ILE A 112 -7.66 -25.75 -4.35
CA ILE A 112 -8.37 -24.86 -3.42
C ILE A 112 -9.79 -24.50 -3.84
N ILE A 113 -10.17 -24.46 -5.09
CA ILE A 113 -11.59 -24.26 -5.48
C ILE A 113 -11.93 -24.96 -6.80
N SER A 114 -12.22 -26.23 -6.73
CA SER A 114 -13.13 -26.86 -7.70
C SER A 114 -14.55 -26.66 -7.17
N SER A 115 -15.34 -25.77 -7.75
CA SER A 115 -16.80 -25.75 -7.62
C SER A 115 -17.50 -24.66 -6.79
N GLN A 116 -17.07 -23.43 -6.81
CA GLN A 116 -18.07 -22.38 -6.88
C GLN A 116 -17.62 -21.42 -7.98
N ALA A 117 -18.01 -21.69 -9.21
CA ALA A 117 -18.06 -20.66 -10.23
C ALA A 117 -18.94 -19.55 -9.64
N ILE A 118 -18.29 -18.56 -9.04
CA ILE A 118 -18.95 -17.30 -8.77
C ILE A 118 -19.35 -16.82 -10.16
N ASN A 119 -20.64 -16.90 -10.47
CA ASN A 119 -21.18 -16.18 -11.62
C ASN A 119 -20.87 -14.71 -11.33
N LEU A 120 -19.70 -14.29 -11.75
CA LEU A 120 -19.41 -12.89 -11.99
C LEU A 120 -20.38 -12.53 -13.13
N ASP A 121 -21.55 -12.01 -12.76
CA ASP A 121 -22.30 -11.23 -13.72
C ASP A 121 -21.29 -10.22 -14.26
N ALA A 122 -20.88 -10.47 -15.49
CA ALA A 122 -19.91 -9.67 -16.19
C ALA A 122 -20.35 -8.21 -16.07
N ALA A 123 -19.71 -7.47 -15.19
CA ALA A 123 -19.76 -6.02 -15.24
C ALA A 123 -19.33 -5.70 -16.66
N ASN A 124 -20.27 -5.24 -17.46
CA ASN A 124 -20.22 -4.94 -18.86
C ASN A 124 -18.79 -4.74 -19.36
N THR A 125 -18.23 -5.79 -19.95
CA THR A 125 -17.00 -5.73 -20.71
C THR A 125 -17.34 -5.02 -22.01
N ASP A 126 -17.31 -3.69 -21.96
CA ASP A 126 -17.18 -2.91 -23.16
C ASP A 126 -15.89 -3.36 -23.85
N GLN A 127 -16.01 -3.58 -25.14
CA GLN A 127 -15.07 -4.24 -26.04
C GLN A 127 -13.57 -4.01 -25.76
N PRO A 128 -12.73 -5.06 -25.78
CA PRO A 128 -11.31 -4.94 -25.56
C PRO A 128 -10.67 -4.06 -26.66
N GLY A 129 -10.07 -2.95 -26.28
CA GLY A 129 -9.18 -2.20 -27.17
C GLY A 129 -9.54 -0.76 -27.52
N GLN A 130 -10.74 -0.30 -27.29
CA GLN A 130 -11.10 1.10 -27.55
C GLN A 130 -11.29 1.85 -26.24
N ASN A 131 -10.32 2.74 -25.93
CA ASN A 131 -10.48 3.81 -24.94
C ASN A 131 -10.06 3.56 -23.48
N PHE A 132 -9.04 2.72 -23.22
CA PHE A 132 -8.48 2.64 -21.85
C PHE A 132 -8.19 4.03 -21.26
N ILE A 133 -7.63 4.96 -22.05
CA ILE A 133 -7.34 6.34 -21.61
C ILE A 133 -8.63 7.13 -21.35
N LEU A 134 -9.67 6.93 -22.14
CA LEU A 134 -10.94 7.67 -21.97
C LEU A 134 -11.69 7.20 -20.70
N ASN A 135 -11.50 5.96 -20.27
CA ASN A 135 -12.12 5.45 -19.04
C ASN A 135 -11.55 6.08 -17.76
N PHE A 136 -10.40 6.78 -17.83
CA PHE A 136 -9.87 7.55 -16.69
C PHE A 136 -10.58 8.89 -16.48
N ILE A 137 -11.13 9.48 -17.54
CA ILE A 137 -11.72 10.83 -17.47
C ILE A 137 -13.21 10.72 -17.13
N PRO A 138 -13.66 11.21 -15.95
CA PRO A 138 -15.06 11.16 -15.61
C PRO A 138 -15.86 12.14 -16.46
N SER A 139 -16.90 11.68 -17.14
CA SER A 139 -17.91 12.57 -17.75
C SER A 139 -18.76 13.27 -16.67
N ASN A 140 -18.90 12.64 -15.50
CA ASN A 140 -19.59 13.18 -14.34
C ASN A 140 -18.90 12.67 -13.07
N PHE A 141 -18.28 13.59 -12.33
CA PHE A 141 -17.57 13.27 -11.09
C PHE A 141 -18.49 12.66 -10.00
N PHE A 142 -19.69 13.20 -9.84
CA PHE A 142 -20.63 12.68 -8.84
C PHE A 142 -21.14 11.28 -9.18
N LEU A 143 -21.28 10.99 -10.46
CA LEU A 143 -21.60 9.64 -10.92
C LEU A 143 -20.43 8.69 -10.63
N ALA A 144 -19.20 9.10 -10.89
CA ALA A 144 -18.01 8.31 -10.58
C ALA A 144 -17.89 8.01 -9.07
N LEU A 145 -18.19 8.97 -8.20
CA LEU A 145 -18.26 8.77 -6.76
C LEU A 145 -19.35 7.78 -6.35
N SER A 146 -20.56 7.93 -6.87
CA SER A 146 -21.70 7.10 -6.49
C SER A 146 -21.61 5.66 -7.03
N SER A 147 -21.01 5.49 -8.21
CA SER A 147 -20.78 4.19 -8.83
C SER A 147 -19.52 3.46 -8.31
N GLY A 148 -18.71 4.13 -7.47
CA GLY A 148 -17.48 3.53 -6.97
C GLY A 148 -16.33 3.48 -7.97
N ASN A 149 -16.37 4.26 -9.08
CA ASN A 149 -15.32 4.26 -10.09
C ASN A 149 -14.08 5.01 -9.59
N VAL A 150 -13.18 4.26 -8.97
CA VAL A 150 -12.02 4.78 -8.28
C VAL A 150 -11.06 5.48 -9.22
N LEU A 151 -10.80 4.93 -10.42
CA LEU A 151 -9.88 5.52 -11.39
C LEU A 151 -10.33 6.92 -11.82
N GLN A 152 -11.62 7.09 -12.07
CA GLN A 152 -12.19 8.39 -12.42
C GLN A 152 -12.12 9.38 -11.25
N VAL A 153 -12.36 8.93 -10.02
CA VAL A 153 -12.21 9.75 -8.81
C VAL A 153 -10.76 10.15 -8.59
N LEU A 154 -9.81 9.23 -8.79
CA LEU A 154 -8.37 9.49 -8.71
C LEU A 154 -7.94 10.58 -9.73
N PHE A 155 -8.36 10.42 -10.99
CA PHE A 155 -8.04 11.38 -12.04
C PHE A 155 -8.56 12.78 -11.70
N PHE A 156 -9.84 12.87 -11.30
CA PHE A 156 -10.44 14.16 -10.93
C PHE A 156 -9.76 14.77 -9.69
N ALA A 157 -9.46 13.99 -8.67
CA ALA A 157 -8.76 14.45 -7.47
C ALA A 157 -7.36 15.00 -7.80
N LEU A 158 -6.60 14.30 -8.66
CA LEU A 158 -5.29 14.74 -9.11
C LEU A 158 -5.38 16.05 -9.90
N PHE A 159 -6.31 16.13 -10.86
CA PHE A 159 -6.54 17.33 -11.67
C PHE A 159 -6.98 18.53 -10.81
N MET A 160 -7.92 18.32 -9.89
CA MET A 160 -8.39 19.33 -8.94
C MET A 160 -7.26 19.80 -8.02
N GLY A 161 -6.46 18.87 -7.50
CA GLY A 161 -5.35 19.19 -6.60
C GLY A 161 -4.23 19.96 -7.30
N ILE A 162 -3.85 19.57 -8.54
CA ILE A 162 -2.88 20.33 -9.35
C ILE A 162 -3.41 21.74 -9.62
N THR A 163 -4.67 21.87 -10.07
CA THR A 163 -5.27 23.18 -10.33
C THR A 163 -5.33 24.05 -9.06
N ALA A 164 -5.76 23.48 -7.93
CA ALA A 164 -5.78 24.18 -6.64
C ALA A 164 -4.37 24.61 -6.18
N SER A 165 -3.34 23.82 -6.49
CA SER A 165 -1.96 24.17 -6.19
C SER A 165 -1.49 25.44 -6.91
N THR A 166 -1.97 25.69 -8.16
CA THR A 166 -1.59 26.90 -8.90
C THR A 166 -2.17 28.20 -8.34
N ILE A 167 -3.32 28.11 -7.65
CA ILE A 167 -4.03 29.27 -7.05
C ILE A 167 -4.07 29.19 -5.52
N LYS A 168 -3.15 28.40 -4.92
CA LYS A 168 -3.16 28.09 -3.48
C LYS A 168 -3.24 29.32 -2.58
N LYS A 169 -2.58 30.41 -2.97
CA LYS A 169 -2.57 31.68 -2.21
C LYS A 169 -3.94 32.35 -2.15
N ASP A 170 -4.73 32.17 -3.19
CA ASP A 170 -6.04 32.82 -3.33
C ASP A 170 -7.16 32.03 -2.64
N ILE A 171 -6.89 30.76 -2.32
CA ILE A 171 -7.87 29.82 -1.73
C ILE A 171 -7.44 29.21 -0.39
N PRO A 172 -6.91 29.96 0.58
CA PRO A 172 -6.38 29.41 1.83
C PRO A 172 -7.44 28.64 2.64
N GLN A 173 -8.71 29.05 2.55
CA GLN A 173 -9.83 28.38 3.22
C GLN A 173 -10.08 26.98 2.65
N PHE A 174 -10.00 26.80 1.33
CA PHE A 174 -10.14 25.51 0.69
C PHE A 174 -8.97 24.56 1.09
N VAL A 175 -7.74 25.06 1.10
CA VAL A 175 -6.57 24.30 1.54
C VAL A 175 -6.76 23.81 2.98
N GLY A 176 -7.13 24.72 3.90
CA GLY A 176 -7.40 24.37 5.29
C GLY A 176 -8.55 23.38 5.46
N LEU A 177 -9.60 23.49 4.64
CA LEU A 177 -10.71 22.53 4.63
C LEU A 177 -10.23 21.14 4.23
N MET A 178 -9.47 21.00 3.13
CA MET A 178 -8.94 19.71 2.67
C MET A 178 -8.03 19.08 3.70
N GLU A 179 -7.10 19.84 4.31
CA GLU A 179 -6.24 19.35 5.37
C GLU A 179 -7.03 18.86 6.60
N ASN A 180 -8.05 19.57 7.01
CA ASN A 180 -8.90 19.17 8.14
C ASN A 180 -9.74 17.91 7.82
N LEU A 181 -10.31 17.84 6.61
CA LEU A 181 -11.00 16.64 6.14
C LEU A 181 -10.06 15.43 6.09
N ASN A 182 -8.84 15.60 5.61
CA ASN A 182 -7.83 14.52 5.60
C ASN A 182 -7.54 14.02 7.03
N LYS A 183 -7.36 14.93 8.00
CA LYS A 183 -7.18 14.57 9.41
C LYS A 183 -8.38 13.78 9.96
N ILE A 184 -9.61 14.20 9.63
CA ILE A 184 -10.83 13.50 10.06
C ILE A 184 -10.86 12.09 9.46
N LEU A 185 -10.63 11.95 8.15
CA LEU A 185 -10.66 10.66 7.46
C LEU A 185 -9.57 9.71 7.99
N ILE A 186 -8.35 10.20 8.20
CA ILE A 186 -7.28 9.42 8.84
C ILE A 186 -7.71 8.94 10.24
N ASN A 187 -8.35 9.79 11.05
CA ASN A 187 -8.84 9.38 12.36
C ASN A 187 -9.96 8.33 12.26
N ILE A 188 -10.85 8.41 11.28
CA ILE A 188 -11.85 7.35 11.03
C ILE A 188 -11.15 6.03 10.71
N VAL A 189 -10.14 6.03 9.83
CA VAL A 189 -9.32 4.84 9.53
C VAL A 189 -8.70 4.27 10.81
N LEU A 190 -8.10 5.12 11.66
CA LEU A 190 -7.49 4.70 12.93
C LEU A 190 -8.52 4.08 13.89
N ILE A 191 -9.77 4.56 13.90
CA ILE A 191 -10.85 3.96 14.71
C ILE A 191 -11.20 2.58 14.15
N VAL A 192 -11.38 2.44 12.84
CA VAL A 192 -11.68 1.16 12.18
C VAL A 192 -10.54 0.17 12.38
N ILE A 193 -9.28 0.62 12.27
CA ILE A 193 -8.12 -0.24 12.51
C ILE A 193 -8.10 -0.81 13.94
N LYS A 194 -8.65 -0.14 14.96
CA LYS A 194 -8.74 -0.70 16.31
C LYS A 194 -9.56 -1.98 16.39
N ILE A 195 -10.48 -2.19 15.46
CA ILE A 195 -11.32 -3.40 15.38
C ILE A 195 -10.55 -4.56 14.70
N THR A 196 -9.43 -4.29 14.00
CA THR A 196 -8.65 -5.28 13.26
C THR A 196 -8.34 -6.56 14.05
N PRO A 197 -7.93 -6.56 15.33
CA PRO A 197 -7.65 -7.80 16.03
C PRO A 197 -8.86 -8.74 16.07
N LEU A 198 -10.06 -8.21 16.32
CA LEU A 198 -11.29 -8.99 16.33
C LEU A 198 -11.64 -9.49 14.92
N ALA A 199 -11.54 -8.63 13.93
CA ALA A 199 -11.80 -8.99 12.52
C ALA A 199 -10.83 -10.08 12.02
N VAL A 200 -9.53 -9.94 12.30
CA VAL A 200 -8.51 -10.94 11.95
C VAL A 200 -8.81 -12.29 12.60
N PHE A 201 -9.16 -12.30 13.89
CA PHE A 201 -9.57 -13.53 14.56
C PHE A 201 -10.74 -14.19 13.82
N CYS A 202 -11.84 -13.47 13.60
CA CYS A 202 -13.06 -14.02 12.99
C CYS A 202 -12.83 -14.48 11.55
N LEU A 203 -12.13 -13.68 10.74
CA LEU A 203 -11.88 -13.99 9.33
C LEU A 203 -10.99 -15.21 9.18
N LEU A 204 -9.91 -15.31 9.95
CA LEU A 204 -9.04 -16.49 9.92
C LEU A 204 -9.73 -17.71 10.50
N ALA A 205 -10.47 -17.58 11.61
CA ALA A 205 -11.22 -18.69 12.16
C ALA A 205 -12.25 -19.23 11.13
N LYS A 206 -12.98 -18.36 10.41
CA LYS A 206 -13.87 -18.77 9.32
C LYS A 206 -13.11 -19.51 8.21
N THR A 207 -12.01 -18.92 7.73
CA THR A 207 -11.22 -19.47 6.63
C THR A 207 -10.67 -20.85 6.97
N PHE A 208 -9.99 -20.98 8.11
CA PHE A 208 -9.41 -22.26 8.53
C PHE A 208 -10.45 -23.30 8.96
N ALA A 209 -11.63 -22.87 9.42
CA ALA A 209 -12.74 -23.79 9.67
C ALA A 209 -13.29 -24.41 8.40
N ASN A 210 -13.31 -23.68 7.29
CA ASN A 210 -13.87 -24.15 6.02
C ASN A 210 -12.83 -24.87 5.13
N GLN A 211 -11.58 -24.39 5.10
CA GLN A 211 -10.56 -24.83 4.14
C GLN A 211 -9.40 -25.63 4.80
N GLY A 212 -9.35 -25.67 6.12
CA GLY A 212 -8.35 -26.47 6.84
C GLY A 212 -6.91 -25.95 6.65
N TYR A 213 -5.94 -26.90 6.59
CA TYR A 213 -4.52 -26.58 6.54
C TYR A 213 -4.03 -26.09 5.16
N ASP A 214 -4.75 -26.38 4.08
CA ASP A 214 -4.31 -26.11 2.71
C ASP A 214 -4.11 -24.60 2.46
N VAL A 215 -4.94 -23.75 3.10
CA VAL A 215 -4.81 -22.28 3.05
C VAL A 215 -3.49 -21.79 3.64
N PHE A 216 -2.97 -22.46 4.67
CA PHE A 216 -1.71 -22.03 5.32
C PHE A 216 -0.54 -22.08 4.34
N SER A 217 -0.46 -23.12 3.52
CA SER A 217 0.60 -23.25 2.50
C SER A 217 0.56 -22.09 1.51
N SER A 218 -0.63 -21.77 0.99
CA SER A 218 -0.82 -20.67 0.03
C SER A 218 -0.49 -19.30 0.62
N LEU A 219 -0.91 -19.04 1.87
CA LEU A 219 -0.57 -17.80 2.57
C LEU A 219 0.92 -17.68 2.86
N MET A 220 1.59 -18.79 3.19
CA MET A 220 3.04 -18.80 3.41
C MET A 220 3.79 -18.53 2.11
N GLN A 221 3.34 -19.11 0.98
CA GLN A 221 3.90 -18.83 -0.34
C GLN A 221 3.77 -17.34 -0.68
N TYR A 222 2.57 -16.75 -0.51
CA TYR A 222 2.35 -15.31 -0.69
C TYR A 222 3.31 -14.49 0.20
N PHE A 223 3.41 -14.81 1.49
CA PHE A 223 4.28 -14.12 2.43
C PHE A 223 5.74 -14.13 1.96
N VAL A 224 6.26 -15.30 1.58
CA VAL A 224 7.65 -15.46 1.11
C VAL A 224 7.89 -14.68 -0.18
N ILE A 225 6.94 -14.68 -1.12
CA ILE A 225 7.07 -13.93 -2.37
C ILE A 225 7.12 -12.43 -2.10
N VAL A 226 6.23 -11.89 -1.25
CA VAL A 226 6.27 -10.47 -0.89
C VAL A 226 7.61 -10.10 -0.24
N VAL A 227 8.10 -10.90 0.71
CA VAL A 227 9.39 -10.66 1.37
C VAL A 227 10.54 -10.69 0.36
N LEU A 228 10.53 -11.65 -0.57
CA LEU A 228 11.53 -11.75 -1.63
C LEU A 228 11.53 -10.50 -2.53
N VAL A 229 10.36 -10.06 -2.97
CA VAL A 229 10.23 -8.88 -3.84
C VAL A 229 10.66 -7.62 -3.09
N LEU A 230 10.26 -7.46 -1.82
CA LEU A 230 10.71 -6.34 -0.97
C LEU A 230 12.24 -6.32 -0.86
N PHE A 231 12.87 -7.47 -0.68
CA PHE A 231 14.32 -7.58 -0.59
C PHE A 231 15.01 -7.26 -1.92
N ILE A 232 14.50 -7.78 -3.03
CA ILE A 232 15.03 -7.48 -4.39
C ILE A 232 14.90 -5.99 -4.69
N HIS A 233 13.76 -5.39 -4.39
CA HIS A 233 13.55 -3.96 -4.58
C HIS A 233 14.49 -3.13 -3.70
N PHE A 234 14.57 -3.44 -2.41
CA PHE A 234 15.40 -2.74 -1.44
C PHE A 234 16.88 -2.75 -1.83
N ILE A 235 17.44 -3.92 -2.16
CA ILE A 235 18.86 -4.01 -2.53
C ILE A 235 19.07 -3.65 -4.01
N GLY A 236 18.27 -4.21 -4.91
CA GLY A 236 18.47 -4.07 -6.36
C GLY A 236 18.09 -2.68 -6.87
N THR A 237 16.83 -2.29 -6.66
CA THR A 237 16.32 -1.03 -7.23
C THR A 237 17.02 0.19 -6.61
N PHE A 238 17.16 0.25 -5.29
CA PHE A 238 17.82 1.40 -4.67
C PHE A 238 19.30 1.48 -5.02
N SER A 239 20.01 0.33 -5.13
CA SER A 239 21.38 0.31 -5.64
C SER A 239 21.48 0.78 -7.08
N LEU A 240 20.52 0.41 -7.93
CA LEU A 240 20.45 0.82 -9.32
C LEU A 240 20.17 2.33 -9.44
N LEU A 241 19.22 2.85 -8.67
CA LEU A 241 18.91 4.28 -8.65
C LEU A 241 20.11 5.11 -8.17
N LEU A 242 20.78 4.69 -7.10
CA LEU A 242 22.01 5.34 -6.62
C LEU A 242 23.10 5.32 -7.69
N PHE A 243 23.25 4.22 -8.42
CA PHE A 243 24.26 4.08 -9.48
C PHE A 243 23.94 4.97 -10.69
N LEU A 244 22.69 5.03 -11.13
CA LEU A 244 22.30 5.76 -12.33
C LEU A 244 22.18 7.27 -12.11
N PHE A 245 21.75 7.70 -10.94
CA PHE A 245 21.38 9.10 -10.67
C PHE A 245 22.28 9.80 -9.64
N SER A 246 23.29 9.11 -9.09
CA SER A 246 24.23 9.73 -8.14
C SER A 246 25.62 9.10 -8.19
N ASN A 247 26.61 9.79 -7.63
CA ASN A 247 27.98 9.28 -7.43
C ASN A 247 28.20 8.83 -5.96
N LEU A 248 27.13 8.60 -5.21
CA LEU A 248 27.19 8.23 -3.79
C LEU A 248 27.60 6.76 -3.60
N ASP A 249 28.42 6.49 -2.57
CA ASP A 249 28.79 5.12 -2.23
C ASP A 249 27.58 4.34 -1.71
N LYS A 250 27.19 3.29 -2.45
CA LYS A 250 26.04 2.44 -2.15
C LYS A 250 26.23 1.65 -0.86
N VAL A 251 27.43 1.13 -0.61
CA VAL A 251 27.69 0.32 0.59
C VAL A 251 27.55 1.17 1.84
N LEU A 252 28.07 2.40 1.77
CA LEU A 252 27.98 3.35 2.87
C LEU A 252 26.53 3.78 3.09
N PHE A 253 25.74 3.97 2.02
CA PHE A 253 24.31 4.24 2.09
C PHE A 253 23.59 3.19 2.92
N PHE A 254 23.69 1.90 2.56
CA PHE A 254 23.00 0.82 3.28
C PHE A 254 23.51 0.63 4.72
N LYS A 255 24.79 0.83 4.99
CA LYS A 255 25.32 0.78 6.36
C LYS A 255 24.66 1.81 7.27
N LYS A 256 24.45 3.02 6.77
CA LYS A 256 23.82 4.11 7.53
C LYS A 256 22.31 3.96 7.73
N LEU A 257 21.64 3.16 6.89
CA LEU A 257 20.20 2.86 7.02
C LEU A 257 19.84 1.96 8.21
N LYS A 258 20.79 1.19 8.75
CA LYS A 258 20.51 0.12 9.72
C LYS A 258 19.60 0.55 10.88
N GLN A 259 19.90 1.66 11.53
CA GLN A 259 19.12 2.14 12.68
C GLN A 259 17.73 2.61 12.26
N LEU A 260 17.64 3.26 11.09
CA LEU A 260 16.38 3.73 10.54
C LEU A 260 15.44 2.55 10.18
N ILE A 261 15.98 1.49 9.58
CA ILE A 261 15.23 0.25 9.29
C ILE A 261 14.65 -0.35 10.57
N VAL A 262 15.44 -0.49 11.63
CA VAL A 262 14.96 -1.05 12.91
C VAL A 262 13.85 -0.19 13.51
N PHE A 263 13.99 1.13 13.45
CA PHE A 263 13.00 2.06 13.95
C PHE A 263 11.68 1.97 13.15
N THR A 264 11.76 2.04 11.82
CA THR A 264 10.59 2.00 10.93
C THR A 264 9.88 0.66 10.95
N PHE A 265 10.62 -0.45 11.06
CA PHE A 265 10.09 -1.78 11.30
C PHE A 265 9.26 -1.83 12.59
N SER A 266 9.71 -1.17 13.65
CA SER A 266 9.02 -1.16 14.93
C SER A 266 7.75 -0.31 14.91
N THR A 267 7.73 0.81 14.19
CA THR A 267 6.61 1.75 14.14
C THR A 267 5.52 1.32 13.17
N SER A 268 5.88 0.66 12.06
CA SER A 268 4.99 0.37 10.92
C SER A 268 4.24 1.62 10.41
N SER A 269 4.85 2.79 10.51
CA SER A 269 4.24 4.05 10.10
C SER A 269 5.30 5.00 9.56
N SER A 270 5.24 5.29 8.26
CA SER A 270 6.12 6.27 7.61
C SER A 270 5.94 7.65 8.23
N ASN A 271 4.70 8.07 8.51
CA ASN A 271 4.41 9.36 9.14
C ASN A 271 4.99 9.49 10.56
N ALA A 272 4.86 8.44 11.39
CA ALA A 272 5.44 8.45 12.74
C ALA A 272 6.97 8.44 12.70
N SER A 273 7.55 7.99 11.61
CA SER A 273 9.01 7.91 11.43
C SER A 273 9.63 9.21 10.89
N ILE A 274 8.84 10.16 10.38
CA ILE A 274 9.35 11.42 9.80
C ILE A 274 10.39 12.13 10.70
N PRO A 275 10.15 12.37 12.01
CA PRO A 275 11.13 13.11 12.83
C PRO A 275 12.50 12.40 12.91
N TYR A 276 12.49 11.07 13.07
CA TYR A 276 13.72 10.30 13.14
C TYR A 276 14.40 10.18 11.77
N THR A 277 13.62 10.04 10.69
CA THR A 277 14.15 10.03 9.32
C THR A 277 14.84 11.35 8.99
N LEU A 278 14.25 12.49 9.37
CA LEU A 278 14.86 13.81 9.21
C LEU A 278 16.20 13.91 9.95
N GLU A 279 16.25 13.42 11.19
CA GLU A 279 17.47 13.41 11.98
C GLU A 279 18.58 12.58 11.30
N VAL A 280 18.24 11.36 10.85
CA VAL A 280 19.18 10.46 10.17
C VAL A 280 19.67 11.07 8.85
N VAL A 281 18.76 11.60 8.03
CA VAL A 281 19.10 12.17 6.72
C VAL A 281 20.01 13.40 6.86
N GLN A 282 19.75 14.24 7.85
CA GLN A 282 20.58 15.45 8.10
C GLN A 282 21.92 15.12 8.75
N LYS A 283 21.93 14.29 9.79
CA LYS A 283 23.14 14.03 10.58
C LYS A 283 24.04 12.97 9.96
N ASN A 284 23.47 11.89 9.44
CA ASN A 284 24.24 10.74 8.95
C ASN A 284 24.57 10.84 7.46
N TYR A 285 23.66 11.42 6.66
CA TYR A 285 23.87 11.59 5.21
C TYR A 285 24.28 12.99 4.82
N GLY A 286 24.20 13.97 5.72
CA GLY A 286 24.62 15.35 5.46
C GLY A 286 23.72 16.13 4.50
N VAL A 287 22.46 15.74 4.35
CA VAL A 287 21.50 16.43 3.49
C VAL A 287 21.06 17.76 4.10
N ASP A 288 20.93 18.79 3.26
CA ASP A 288 20.46 20.12 3.65
C ASP A 288 19.11 20.06 4.39
N LYS A 289 19.00 20.88 5.46
CA LYS A 289 17.81 20.90 6.34
C LYS A 289 16.55 21.34 5.62
N SER A 290 16.64 22.36 4.76
CA SER A 290 15.46 22.91 4.07
C SER A 290 14.93 21.91 3.05
N TYR A 291 15.82 21.24 2.31
CA TYR A 291 15.44 20.24 1.35
C TYR A 291 14.90 18.97 2.01
N SER A 292 15.57 18.46 3.03
CA SER A 292 15.10 17.26 3.76
C SER A 292 13.75 17.49 4.44
N ALA A 293 13.51 18.68 5.01
CA ALA A 293 12.23 19.05 5.61
C ALA A 293 11.07 19.09 4.58
N PHE A 294 11.38 19.24 3.30
CA PHE A 294 10.43 19.13 2.21
C PHE A 294 10.30 17.69 1.71
N SER A 295 11.42 17.03 1.37
CA SER A 295 11.40 15.74 0.66
C SER A 295 10.93 14.57 1.54
N ILE A 296 11.31 14.49 2.81
CA ILE A 296 10.96 13.37 3.69
C ILE A 296 9.46 13.31 4.00
N PRO A 297 8.77 14.41 4.42
CA PRO A 297 7.31 14.38 4.58
C PRO A 297 6.57 14.11 3.26
N LEU A 298 7.10 14.60 2.14
CA LEU A 298 6.55 14.33 0.82
C LEU A 298 6.66 12.84 0.47
N GLY A 299 7.82 12.21 0.70
CA GLY A 299 8.04 10.78 0.50
C GLY A 299 7.10 9.93 1.36
N ALA A 300 6.97 10.26 2.63
CA ALA A 300 6.07 9.55 3.55
C ALA A 300 4.59 9.54 3.10
N THR A 301 4.20 10.38 2.13
CA THR A 301 2.84 10.46 1.56
C THR A 301 2.75 10.00 0.10
N ILE A 302 3.84 10.05 -0.66
CA ILE A 302 3.81 9.77 -2.12
C ILE A 302 4.56 8.48 -2.45
N ASN A 303 5.65 8.19 -1.75
CA ASN A 303 6.55 7.08 -2.06
C ASN A 303 6.23 5.85 -1.21
N MET A 304 5.34 5.00 -1.71
CA MET A 304 4.87 3.80 -0.99
C MET A 304 5.28 2.51 -1.72
N ASP A 305 6.57 2.37 -2.07
CA ASP A 305 7.11 1.25 -2.84
C ASP A 305 6.79 -0.12 -2.24
N GLY A 306 7.01 -0.28 -0.93
CA GLY A 306 6.70 -1.53 -0.24
C GLY A 306 5.20 -1.83 -0.23
N THR A 307 4.35 -0.79 -0.16
CA THR A 307 2.91 -0.94 -0.26
C THR A 307 2.49 -1.34 -1.68
N ALA A 308 3.07 -0.73 -2.71
CA ALA A 308 2.84 -1.09 -4.10
C ALA A 308 3.25 -2.55 -4.39
N ILE A 309 4.39 -3.00 -3.84
CA ILE A 309 4.84 -4.41 -3.93
C ILE A 309 3.79 -5.34 -3.34
N MET A 310 3.30 -5.06 -2.14
CA MET A 310 2.25 -5.87 -1.51
C MET A 310 1.00 -5.90 -2.37
N GLN A 311 0.57 -4.77 -2.88
CA GLN A 311 -0.63 -4.67 -3.73
C GLN A 311 -0.48 -5.50 -5.01
N GLY A 312 0.67 -5.45 -5.69
CA GLY A 312 0.93 -6.26 -6.88
C GLY A 312 0.94 -7.76 -6.58
N CYS A 313 1.69 -8.17 -5.55
CA CYS A 313 1.73 -9.57 -5.14
C CYS A 313 0.36 -10.09 -4.66
N ALA A 314 -0.38 -9.27 -3.89
CA ALA A 314 -1.70 -9.62 -3.38
C ALA A 314 -2.73 -9.75 -4.50
N THR A 315 -2.71 -8.85 -5.47
CA THR A 315 -3.61 -8.89 -6.63
C THR A 315 -3.39 -10.17 -7.44
N TYR A 316 -2.13 -10.50 -7.74
CA TYR A 316 -1.81 -11.72 -8.47
C TYR A 316 -2.17 -12.98 -7.65
N PHE A 317 -1.85 -12.99 -6.35
CA PHE A 317 -2.21 -14.08 -5.45
C PHE A 317 -3.71 -14.32 -5.41
N LEU A 318 -4.51 -13.27 -5.21
CA LEU A 318 -5.96 -13.39 -5.13
C LEU A 318 -6.59 -13.72 -6.48
N ALA A 319 -6.08 -13.18 -7.59
CA ALA A 319 -6.51 -13.57 -8.92
C ALA A 319 -6.33 -15.09 -9.13
N SER A 320 -5.14 -15.60 -8.85
CA SER A 320 -4.83 -17.02 -8.93
C SER A 320 -5.70 -17.85 -7.96
N TYR A 321 -5.91 -17.38 -6.72
CA TYR A 321 -6.74 -18.04 -5.71
C TYR A 321 -8.20 -18.18 -6.14
N TYR A 322 -8.77 -17.19 -6.83
CA TYR A 322 -10.13 -17.21 -7.36
C TYR A 322 -10.23 -17.77 -8.80
N GLY A 323 -9.11 -18.23 -9.39
CA GLY A 323 -9.09 -18.75 -10.75
C GLY A 323 -9.32 -17.68 -11.83
N ILE A 324 -9.03 -16.42 -11.53
CA ILE A 324 -9.14 -15.29 -12.46
C ILE A 324 -7.82 -15.14 -13.20
N ASN A 325 -7.84 -15.27 -14.53
CA ASN A 325 -6.67 -15.03 -15.36
C ASN A 325 -6.53 -13.54 -15.64
N LEU A 326 -5.41 -12.96 -15.20
CA LEU A 326 -5.10 -11.56 -15.49
C LEU A 326 -4.64 -11.40 -16.94
N GLU A 327 -5.29 -10.53 -17.69
CA GLU A 327 -4.90 -10.13 -19.03
C GLU A 327 -3.91 -8.95 -18.98
N PHE A 328 -3.30 -8.62 -20.14
CA PHE A 328 -2.35 -7.51 -20.22
C PHE A 328 -2.94 -6.17 -19.74
N ASN A 329 -4.21 -5.91 -20.04
CA ASN A 329 -4.89 -4.70 -19.58
C ASN A 329 -5.07 -4.67 -18.06
N ASP A 330 -5.26 -5.82 -17.41
CA ASP A 330 -5.35 -5.91 -15.96
C ASP A 330 -4.02 -5.55 -15.30
N TYR A 331 -2.90 -6.06 -15.85
CA TYR A 331 -1.57 -5.67 -15.37
C TYR A 331 -1.35 -4.16 -15.47
N LEU A 332 -1.72 -3.54 -16.58
CA LEU A 332 -1.62 -2.08 -16.75
C LEU A 332 -2.52 -1.34 -15.74
N THR A 333 -3.73 -1.82 -15.53
CA THR A 333 -4.67 -1.26 -14.56
C THR A 333 -4.08 -1.33 -13.15
N VAL A 334 -3.52 -2.48 -12.75
CA VAL A 334 -2.84 -2.63 -11.44
C VAL A 334 -1.70 -1.63 -11.30
N ILE A 335 -0.81 -1.56 -12.30
CA ILE A 335 0.36 -0.68 -12.26
C ILE A 335 -0.06 0.78 -12.10
N VAL A 336 -0.99 1.23 -12.92
CA VAL A 336 -1.45 2.63 -12.90
C VAL A 336 -2.21 2.93 -11.61
N THR A 337 -3.17 2.08 -11.22
CA THR A 337 -3.98 2.30 -10.03
C THR A 337 -3.13 2.27 -8.76
N ALA A 338 -2.22 1.30 -8.60
CA ALA A 338 -1.34 1.21 -7.45
C ALA A 338 -0.38 2.41 -7.38
N THR A 339 0.16 2.85 -8.52
CA THR A 339 1.06 4.01 -8.59
C THR A 339 0.34 5.30 -8.18
N ILE A 340 -0.89 5.52 -8.66
CA ILE A 340 -1.66 6.71 -8.30
C ILE A 340 -2.15 6.57 -6.85
N ALA A 341 -2.61 5.39 -6.42
CA ALA A 341 -3.02 5.14 -5.05
C ALA A 341 -1.88 5.35 -4.04
N SER A 342 -0.62 5.08 -4.43
CA SER A 342 0.54 5.35 -3.58
C SER A 342 0.65 6.83 -3.20
N ILE A 343 0.27 7.75 -4.11
CA ILE A 343 0.28 9.21 -3.88
C ILE A 343 -0.73 9.63 -2.80
N GLY A 344 -1.80 8.87 -2.62
CA GLY A 344 -2.85 9.16 -1.64
C GLY A 344 -2.85 8.27 -0.40
N THR A 345 -1.92 7.31 -0.31
CA THR A 345 -1.88 6.39 0.82
C THR A 345 -1.36 7.11 2.06
N ALA A 346 -2.15 7.08 3.13
CA ALA A 346 -1.68 7.61 4.42
C ALA A 346 -0.55 6.74 4.98
N GLY A 347 0.53 7.37 5.46
CA GLY A 347 1.69 6.68 6.06
C GLY A 347 1.41 6.12 7.47
N ILE A 348 0.27 5.45 7.64
CA ILE A 348 -0.21 4.83 8.89
C ILE A 348 -0.29 3.31 8.74
N PRO A 349 -0.25 2.55 9.85
CA PRO A 349 -0.32 1.09 9.79
C PRO A 349 -1.56 0.58 9.05
N SER A 350 -1.39 -0.46 8.24
CA SER A 350 -2.44 -1.16 7.47
C SER A 350 -3.19 -0.33 6.42
N ALA A 351 -2.79 0.92 6.13
CA ALA A 351 -3.42 1.73 5.08
C ALA A 351 -3.32 1.08 3.70
N GLY A 352 -2.27 0.31 3.44
CA GLY A 352 -2.07 -0.40 2.17
C GLY A 352 -3.19 -1.39 1.83
N ILE A 353 -3.80 -2.04 2.83
CA ILE A 353 -4.93 -2.96 2.61
C ILE A 353 -6.19 -2.20 2.17
N VAL A 354 -6.42 -1.01 2.74
CA VAL A 354 -7.53 -0.16 2.30
C VAL A 354 -7.37 0.20 0.83
N MET A 355 -6.15 0.53 0.42
CA MET A 355 -5.86 0.87 -0.98
C MET A 355 -5.86 -0.37 -1.91
N LEU A 356 -5.56 -1.56 -1.39
CA LEU A 356 -5.66 -2.80 -2.16
C LEU A 356 -7.11 -3.06 -2.62
N SER A 357 -8.11 -2.77 -1.79
CA SER A 357 -9.51 -2.99 -2.17
C SER A 357 -9.89 -2.27 -3.47
N ILE A 358 -9.29 -1.11 -3.73
CA ILE A 358 -9.49 -0.34 -4.95
C ILE A 358 -9.03 -1.12 -6.19
N ILE A 359 -7.83 -1.69 -6.11
CA ILE A 359 -7.22 -2.43 -7.20
C ILE A 359 -8.04 -3.68 -7.50
N LEU A 360 -8.48 -4.38 -6.45
CA LEU A 360 -9.29 -5.59 -6.59
C LEU A 360 -10.65 -5.31 -7.22
N GLU A 361 -11.32 -4.22 -6.81
CA GLU A 361 -12.60 -3.80 -7.43
C GLU A 361 -12.46 -3.49 -8.92
N GLN A 362 -11.36 -2.83 -9.33
CA GLN A 362 -11.13 -2.48 -10.73
C GLN A 362 -10.95 -3.70 -11.64
N ILE A 363 -10.46 -4.80 -11.07
CA ILE A 363 -10.18 -6.04 -11.82
C ILE A 363 -11.31 -7.08 -11.62
N GLY A 364 -12.28 -6.77 -10.75
CA GLY A 364 -13.38 -7.69 -10.44
C GLY A 364 -12.98 -8.85 -9.53
N ILE A 365 -11.90 -8.71 -8.74
CA ILE A 365 -11.51 -9.72 -7.75
C ILE A 365 -12.31 -9.52 -6.47
N PRO A 366 -12.89 -10.60 -5.90
CA PRO A 366 -13.69 -10.54 -4.67
C PRO A 366 -12.90 -9.97 -3.51
N LEU A 367 -13.46 -8.95 -2.80
CA LEU A 367 -12.80 -8.27 -1.68
C LEU A 367 -12.72 -9.15 -0.43
N GLU A 368 -13.51 -10.20 -0.34
CA GLU A 368 -13.46 -11.21 0.70
C GLU A 368 -12.06 -11.85 0.80
N GLY A 369 -11.31 -11.89 -0.31
CA GLY A 369 -9.93 -12.35 -0.36
C GLY A 369 -8.96 -11.53 0.52
N ILE A 370 -9.28 -10.27 0.81
CA ILE A 370 -8.49 -9.44 1.76
C ILE A 370 -8.42 -10.09 3.14
N ALA A 371 -9.46 -10.82 3.52
CA ALA A 371 -9.50 -11.54 4.79
C ALA A 371 -8.32 -12.50 4.98
N LEU A 372 -7.92 -13.20 3.90
CA LEU A 372 -6.77 -14.10 3.91
C LEU A 372 -5.48 -13.35 4.21
N LEU A 373 -5.30 -12.21 3.56
CA LEU A 373 -4.07 -11.41 3.64
C LEU A 373 -3.87 -10.78 5.02
N LEU A 374 -4.96 -10.42 5.71
CA LEU A 374 -4.92 -9.84 7.05
C LEU A 374 -4.16 -10.69 8.06
N GLY A 375 -4.12 -12.02 7.85
CA GLY A 375 -3.39 -12.95 8.71
C GLY A 375 -1.89 -12.72 8.73
N VAL A 376 -1.30 -12.28 7.63
CA VAL A 376 0.14 -12.07 7.51
C VAL A 376 0.52 -10.60 7.33
N ASP A 377 -0.47 -9.74 7.08
CA ASP A 377 -0.27 -8.34 6.73
C ASP A 377 0.54 -7.58 7.78
N ARG A 378 0.33 -7.83 9.06
CA ARG A 378 1.03 -7.08 10.12
C ARG A 378 2.55 -7.20 10.05
N LEU A 379 3.06 -8.39 9.78
CA LEU A 379 4.50 -8.62 9.61
C LEU A 379 5.01 -7.97 8.32
N LEU A 380 4.23 -8.13 7.24
CA LEU A 380 4.55 -7.49 5.97
C LEU A 380 4.53 -5.95 6.07
N ASP A 381 3.59 -5.38 6.83
CA ASP A 381 3.49 -3.94 7.04
C ASP A 381 4.72 -3.33 7.72
N MET A 382 5.31 -4.05 8.69
CA MET A 382 6.58 -3.67 9.32
C MET A 382 7.72 -3.63 8.29
N MET A 383 7.82 -4.64 7.42
CA MET A 383 8.83 -4.71 6.35
C MET A 383 8.61 -3.65 5.27
N ARG A 384 7.36 -3.50 4.82
CA ARG A 384 6.96 -2.49 3.82
C ARG A 384 7.32 -1.08 4.26
N THR A 385 7.04 -0.75 5.52
CA THR A 385 7.36 0.56 6.08
C THR A 385 8.87 0.83 6.05
N SER A 386 9.67 -0.18 6.35
CA SER A 386 11.13 -0.05 6.27
C SER A 386 11.61 0.21 4.84
N VAL A 387 10.99 -0.44 3.85
CA VAL A 387 11.32 -0.21 2.43
C VAL A 387 10.86 1.18 1.98
N ASN A 388 9.63 1.60 2.32
CA ASN A 388 9.11 2.93 1.99
C ASN A 388 10.04 4.03 2.47
N VAL A 389 10.37 4.05 3.76
CA VAL A 389 11.23 5.09 4.35
C VAL A 389 12.69 5.02 3.86
N SER A 390 13.16 3.82 3.51
CA SER A 390 14.46 3.67 2.87
C SER A 390 14.48 4.26 1.45
N GLY A 391 13.39 4.11 0.70
CA GLY A 391 13.17 4.75 -0.59
C GLY A 391 13.13 6.28 -0.48
N ASP A 392 12.40 6.80 0.52
CA ASP A 392 12.37 8.24 0.82
C ASP A 392 13.77 8.78 1.06
N THR A 393 14.55 8.08 1.87
CA THR A 393 15.94 8.44 2.19
C THR A 393 16.84 8.36 0.95
N CYS A 394 16.71 7.29 0.15
CA CYS A 394 17.50 7.05 -1.05
C CYS A 394 17.29 8.19 -2.06
N ILE A 395 16.04 8.46 -2.41
CA ILE A 395 15.69 9.48 -3.40
C ILE A 395 16.04 10.88 -2.90
N THR A 396 15.83 11.15 -1.61
CA THR A 396 16.30 12.41 -0.98
C THR A 396 17.80 12.59 -1.14
N CYS A 397 18.61 11.56 -0.88
CA CYS A 397 20.06 11.62 -1.06
C CYS A 397 20.46 11.82 -2.53
N ILE A 398 19.82 11.11 -3.47
CA ILE A 398 20.08 11.23 -4.92
C ILE A 398 19.83 12.68 -5.39
N VAL A 399 18.66 13.22 -5.09
CA VAL A 399 18.31 14.58 -5.52
C VAL A 399 19.17 15.64 -4.82
N ALA A 400 19.44 15.48 -3.51
CA ALA A 400 20.34 16.36 -2.79
C ALA A 400 21.75 16.38 -3.41
N ASN A 401 22.27 15.20 -3.79
CA ASN A 401 23.56 15.09 -4.45
C ASN A 401 23.57 15.79 -5.81
N SER A 402 22.51 15.63 -6.62
CA SER A 402 22.38 16.24 -7.95
C SER A 402 22.29 17.77 -7.92
N GLU A 403 21.94 18.36 -6.79
CA GLU A 403 21.75 19.80 -6.59
C GLU A 403 22.78 20.43 -5.62
N ASN A 404 23.83 19.66 -5.27
CA ASN A 404 24.89 20.09 -4.32
C ASN A 404 24.33 20.49 -2.93
N LEU A 405 23.33 19.76 -2.46
CA LEU A 405 22.67 19.94 -1.16
C LEU A 405 23.06 18.85 -0.16
N ILE A 406 24.17 18.13 -0.41
CA ILE A 406 24.72 17.11 0.48
C ILE A 406 26.13 17.49 0.90
N ASN A 407 26.43 17.37 2.21
CA ASN A 407 27.76 17.51 2.72
C ASN A 407 28.52 16.19 2.53
N GLN A 408 29.47 16.18 1.59
CA GLN A 408 30.25 14.98 1.23
C GLN A 408 31.14 14.47 2.37
N GLU A 409 31.62 15.35 3.26
CA GLU A 409 32.42 14.94 4.43
C GLU A 409 31.58 14.13 5.40
N ILE A 410 30.35 14.59 5.69
CA ILE A 410 29.40 13.86 6.54
C ILE A 410 28.97 12.55 5.87
N TYR A 411 28.67 12.59 4.55
CA TYR A 411 28.26 11.37 3.83
C TYR A 411 29.36 10.30 3.88
N ASN A 412 30.62 10.68 3.66
CA ASN A 412 31.76 9.76 3.59
C ASN A 412 32.34 9.39 4.95
N SER A 413 31.94 10.08 6.04
CA SER A 413 32.37 9.69 7.39
C SER A 413 31.76 8.35 7.77
N PRO A 414 32.53 7.39 8.32
CA PRO A 414 31.92 6.22 8.93
C PRO A 414 31.06 6.65 10.12
N ASN A 415 29.84 6.09 10.22
CA ASN A 415 29.06 6.25 11.45
C ASN A 415 29.72 5.41 12.54
N ASP A 416 30.05 6.00 13.66
CA ASP A 416 30.41 5.31 14.90
C ASP A 416 29.23 4.53 15.48
#